data_5f448f1d7153e4d0cb5e15b33751ffb4
#
_entry.id   5f448f1d7153e4d0cb5e15b33751ffb4
#
_cell.length_a   1.000
_cell.length_b   1.000
_cell.length_c   1.000
_cell.angle_alpha   90.00
_cell.angle_beta   90.00
_cell.angle_gamma   90.00
#
_symmetry.space_group_name_H-M   'P 1'
#
loop_
_entity.id
_entity.type
_entity.pdbx_description
1 polymer ?
#
loop_
_entity_poly.entity_id
_entity_poly.type
_entity_poly.pdbx_seq_one_letter_code
_entity_poly.pdbx_strand_id
1 'polypeptide(L)'
;RIHLLAAGLPSSTDRVVLIHGFGASVGHWRHNLPALAPHARVLALDLLGFGASDKPVSRLAQEPPRQGAVQYCFDLWGRQVADAVRQLLLAEPGSGPAQPRVHLVGNSIGAMVALTAARLLLAEGIPPAQVILIDCAQRELDLKRLDTQPWPARLTRPLVMAVVRQRWLINSLFQVLAQPAFVRGVLKQAYPSGRNVDQELVDLLLRPSQQPGATESFRGFVNLFNDWLAPQLLEQLRVPVRLLWGAQDPWEPLEEAQRWQQAHACIQELTVLEGLGHCPHDESPEQVNPILLHWLQLGWR
;
A
#
# COMPACT_ATOMS: atom_id res chain seq x y z
N ARG A 1 -13.21 -11.28 7.84
CA ARG A 1 -12.10 -12.21 7.54
C ARG A 1 -11.05 -11.47 6.71
N ILE A 2 -9.78 -11.80 6.94
CA ILE A 2 -8.65 -11.27 6.18
C ILE A 2 -8.01 -12.42 5.42
N HIS A 3 -7.81 -12.21 4.13
CA HIS A 3 -7.05 -13.13 3.29
C HIS A 3 -5.56 -12.78 3.37
N LEU A 4 -4.73 -13.79 3.44
CA LEU A 4 -3.28 -13.65 3.47
C LEU A 4 -2.59 -14.84 2.81
N LEU A 5 -1.38 -14.60 2.32
CA LEU A 5 -0.43 -15.63 1.88
C LEU A 5 0.80 -15.56 2.76
N ALA A 6 1.21 -16.71 3.28
CA ALA A 6 2.42 -16.84 4.06
C ALA A 6 3.37 -17.83 3.37
N ALA A 7 4.63 -17.45 3.21
CA ALA A 7 5.66 -18.25 2.57
C ALA A 7 6.99 -18.12 3.32
N GLY A 8 7.94 -19.00 2.98
CA GLY A 8 9.26 -18.98 3.55
C GLY A 8 9.37 -19.72 4.89
N LEU A 9 10.53 -19.56 5.53
CA LEU A 9 10.92 -20.33 6.70
C LEU A 9 10.28 -19.79 7.99
N PRO A 10 9.42 -20.54 8.69
CA PRO A 10 8.85 -20.10 9.98
C PRO A 10 9.94 -19.79 11.03
N SER A 11 11.09 -20.47 10.95
CA SER A 11 12.24 -20.27 11.85
C SER A 11 13.11 -19.05 11.49
N SER A 12 12.85 -18.36 10.37
CA SER A 12 13.63 -17.17 10.02
C SER A 12 13.46 -16.08 11.06
N THR A 13 14.53 -15.40 11.42
CA THR A 13 14.48 -14.19 12.25
C THR A 13 13.96 -12.98 11.48
N ASP A 14 14.06 -13.01 10.15
CA ASP A 14 13.56 -11.93 9.30
C ASP A 14 12.11 -12.20 8.89
N ARG A 15 11.25 -11.24 9.19
CA ARG A 15 9.81 -11.26 8.96
C ARG A 15 9.44 -10.13 8.02
N VAL A 16 9.01 -10.43 6.80
CA VAL A 16 8.67 -9.44 5.79
C VAL A 16 7.16 -9.38 5.59
N VAL A 17 6.57 -8.20 5.69
CA VAL A 17 5.16 -7.96 5.38
C VAL A 17 5.05 -7.17 4.09
N LEU A 18 4.36 -7.72 3.09
CA LEU A 18 4.10 -7.12 1.80
C LEU A 18 2.67 -6.56 1.77
N ILE A 19 2.54 -5.26 1.47
CA ILE A 19 1.29 -4.49 1.55
C ILE A 19 1.01 -3.87 0.19
N HIS A 20 -0.05 -4.34 -0.47
CA HIS A 20 -0.43 -3.93 -1.82
C HIS A 20 -1.03 -2.52 -1.91
N GLY A 21 -1.07 -1.96 -3.12
CA GLY A 21 -1.68 -0.68 -3.46
C GLY A 21 -3.20 -0.74 -3.64
N PHE A 22 -3.81 0.40 -4.00
CA PHE A 22 -5.24 0.50 -4.27
C PHE A 22 -5.68 -0.43 -5.40
N GLY A 23 -6.80 -1.12 -5.19
CA GLY A 23 -7.40 -2.03 -6.20
C GLY A 23 -6.62 -3.32 -6.45
N ALA A 24 -5.45 -3.48 -5.83
CA ALA A 24 -4.62 -4.67 -5.93
C ALA A 24 -4.95 -5.71 -4.84
N SER A 25 -4.11 -6.73 -4.71
CA SER A 25 -4.21 -7.83 -3.76
C SER A 25 -2.84 -8.44 -3.50
N VAL A 26 -2.78 -9.47 -2.66
CA VAL A 26 -1.56 -10.27 -2.44
C VAL A 26 -0.96 -10.78 -3.76
N GLY A 27 -1.77 -11.00 -4.79
CA GLY A 27 -1.31 -11.43 -6.11
C GLY A 27 -0.41 -10.41 -6.81
N HIS A 28 -0.45 -9.14 -6.42
CA HIS A 28 0.45 -8.12 -6.98
C HIS A 28 1.93 -8.31 -6.57
N TRP A 29 2.17 -9.16 -5.56
CA TRP A 29 3.50 -9.57 -5.11
C TRP A 29 3.96 -10.91 -5.73
N ARG A 30 3.32 -11.36 -6.83
CA ARG A 30 3.54 -12.65 -7.50
C ARG A 30 5.01 -12.94 -7.84
N HIS A 31 5.79 -11.91 -8.13
CA HIS A 31 7.22 -12.01 -8.46
C HIS A 31 8.16 -11.77 -7.28
N ASN A 32 7.69 -11.10 -6.23
CA ASN A 32 8.53 -10.72 -5.09
C ASN A 32 8.43 -11.75 -3.96
N LEU A 33 7.23 -12.26 -3.68
CA LEU A 33 7.02 -13.25 -2.63
C LEU A 33 7.88 -14.51 -2.85
N PRO A 34 7.94 -15.12 -4.07
CA PRO A 34 8.81 -16.26 -4.33
C PRO A 34 10.31 -15.94 -4.20
N ALA A 35 10.72 -14.71 -4.54
CA ALA A 35 12.11 -14.28 -4.45
C ALA A 35 12.56 -14.08 -2.99
N LEU A 36 11.68 -13.61 -2.12
CA LEU A 36 11.98 -13.34 -0.71
C LEU A 36 11.82 -14.57 0.19
N ALA A 37 10.90 -15.48 -0.14
CA ALA A 37 10.57 -16.65 0.69
C ALA A 37 11.75 -17.60 1.00
N PRO A 38 12.75 -17.80 0.13
CA PRO A 38 13.93 -18.60 0.47
C PRO A 38 14.78 -18.01 1.61
N HIS A 39 14.64 -16.71 1.87
CA HIS A 39 15.52 -15.95 2.77
C HIS A 39 14.83 -15.46 4.04
N ALA A 40 13.51 -15.36 4.04
CA ALA A 40 12.74 -14.79 5.14
C ALA A 40 11.40 -15.51 5.32
N ARG A 41 10.74 -15.27 6.45
CA ARG A 41 9.30 -15.51 6.60
C ARG A 41 8.55 -14.34 6.00
N VAL A 42 7.81 -14.56 4.91
CA VAL A 42 7.10 -13.53 4.17
C VAL A 42 5.60 -13.67 4.37
N LEU A 43 4.94 -12.57 4.68
CA LEU A 43 3.49 -12.46 4.79
C LEU A 43 3.00 -11.39 3.81
N ALA A 44 2.18 -11.75 2.85
CA ALA A 44 1.41 -10.81 2.04
C ALA A 44 -0.05 -10.86 2.48
N LEU A 45 -0.70 -9.70 2.67
CA LEU A 45 -2.10 -9.66 3.12
C LEU A 45 -2.95 -8.77 2.24
N ASP A 46 -4.19 -9.19 2.00
CA ASP A 46 -5.20 -8.34 1.39
C ASP A 46 -5.75 -7.36 2.44
N LEU A 47 -5.62 -6.07 2.17
CA LEU A 47 -6.23 -5.04 3.02
C LEU A 47 -7.76 -5.21 3.05
N LEU A 48 -8.37 -4.93 4.21
CA LEU A 48 -9.82 -4.97 4.34
C LEU A 48 -10.47 -4.11 3.25
N GLY A 49 -11.41 -4.68 2.51
CA GLY A 49 -12.02 -4.04 1.35
C GLY A 49 -11.42 -4.43 0.00
N PHE A 50 -10.26 -5.13 -0.02
CA PHE A 50 -9.53 -5.50 -1.25
C PHE A 50 -9.30 -7.00 -1.35
N GLY A 51 -8.82 -7.44 -2.52
CA GLY A 51 -8.48 -8.83 -2.78
C GLY A 51 -9.60 -9.80 -2.40
N ALA A 52 -9.27 -10.87 -1.70
CA ALA A 52 -10.19 -11.86 -1.15
C ALA A 52 -10.58 -11.59 0.33
N SER A 53 -10.12 -10.47 0.91
CA SER A 53 -10.57 -10.01 2.22
C SER A 53 -12.02 -9.52 2.20
N ASP A 54 -12.69 -9.56 3.36
CA ASP A 54 -14.04 -9.05 3.50
C ASP A 54 -14.15 -7.58 3.09
N LYS A 55 -15.30 -7.22 2.54
CA LYS A 55 -15.61 -5.87 2.03
C LYS A 55 -16.84 -5.31 2.75
N PRO A 56 -16.71 -4.95 4.05
CA PRO A 56 -17.82 -4.41 4.81
C PRO A 56 -18.33 -3.09 4.25
N VAL A 57 -19.56 -2.76 4.61
CA VAL A 57 -20.20 -1.49 4.22
C VAL A 57 -19.36 -0.31 4.69
N SER A 58 -19.11 0.64 3.81
CA SER A 58 -18.39 1.87 4.14
C SER A 58 -19.25 2.82 4.96
N ARG A 59 -18.65 3.42 5.96
CA ARG A 59 -19.17 4.58 6.69
C ARG A 59 -18.20 5.74 6.50
N LEU A 60 -18.66 6.88 6.06
CA LEU A 60 -17.84 8.08 6.00
C LEU A 60 -17.78 8.76 7.38
N ALA A 61 -16.76 9.56 7.63
CA ALA A 61 -16.52 10.19 8.93
C ALA A 61 -17.72 11.00 9.45
N GLN A 62 -18.46 11.66 8.55
CA GLN A 62 -19.64 12.47 8.87
C GLN A 62 -20.95 11.67 8.97
N GLU A 63 -20.95 10.37 8.62
CA GLU A 63 -22.13 9.52 8.72
C GLU A 63 -22.28 8.95 10.15
N PRO A 64 -23.51 8.76 10.63
CA PRO A 64 -23.72 8.16 11.95
C PRO A 64 -23.16 6.72 12.03
N PRO A 65 -22.79 6.24 13.22
CA PRO A 65 -22.40 4.87 13.42
C PRO A 65 -23.47 3.90 12.92
N ARG A 66 -23.03 2.84 12.21
CA ARG A 66 -23.88 1.76 11.72
C ARG A 66 -23.23 0.42 12.03
N GLN A 67 -24.00 -0.51 12.57
CA GLN A 67 -23.50 -1.85 12.90
C GLN A 67 -22.94 -2.55 11.64
N GLY A 68 -21.76 -3.13 11.75
CA GLY A 68 -21.10 -3.84 10.65
C GLY A 68 -20.47 -2.92 9.59
N ALA A 69 -20.62 -1.60 9.69
CA ALA A 69 -19.97 -0.66 8.79
C ALA A 69 -18.61 -0.22 9.35
N VAL A 70 -17.65 0.01 8.45
CA VAL A 70 -16.30 0.47 8.78
C VAL A 70 -15.99 1.79 8.09
N GLN A 71 -15.17 2.60 8.73
CA GLN A 71 -14.53 3.73 8.08
C GLN A 71 -13.20 3.25 7.49
N TYR A 72 -13.14 3.13 6.18
CA TYR A 72 -11.90 2.85 5.48
C TYR A 72 -10.96 4.03 5.65
N CYS A 73 -9.81 3.81 6.28
CA CYS A 73 -8.79 4.82 6.54
C CYS A 73 -7.43 4.17 6.83
N PHE A 74 -6.36 4.96 6.81
CA PHE A 74 -5.02 4.42 7.05
C PHE A 74 -4.86 3.85 8.46
N ASP A 75 -5.52 4.41 9.48
CA ASP A 75 -5.49 3.83 10.81
C ASP A 75 -6.17 2.45 10.89
N LEU A 76 -7.24 2.22 10.12
CA LEU A 76 -7.88 0.89 10.03
C LEU A 76 -6.91 -0.14 9.43
N TRP A 77 -6.34 0.18 8.28
CA TRP A 77 -5.42 -0.71 7.58
C TRP A 77 -4.09 -0.86 8.31
N GLY A 78 -3.58 0.21 8.92
CA GLY A 78 -2.37 0.16 9.77
C GLY A 78 -2.54 -0.76 10.96
N ARG A 79 -3.70 -0.70 11.65
CA ARG A 79 -4.03 -1.66 12.73
C ARG A 79 -4.11 -3.08 12.22
N GLN A 80 -4.73 -3.32 11.06
CA GLN A 80 -4.79 -4.65 10.45
C GLN A 80 -3.40 -5.25 10.23
N VAL A 81 -2.45 -4.45 9.72
CA VAL A 81 -1.06 -4.89 9.51
C VAL A 81 -0.35 -5.12 10.86
N ALA A 82 -0.51 -4.20 11.81
CA ALA A 82 0.09 -4.34 13.14
C ALA A 82 -0.44 -5.60 13.87
N ASP A 83 -1.74 -5.89 13.76
CA ASP A 83 -2.34 -7.11 14.29
C ASP A 83 -1.78 -8.36 13.63
N ALA A 84 -1.62 -8.35 12.31
CA ALA A 84 -1.02 -9.47 11.57
C ALA A 84 0.44 -9.71 12.01
N VAL A 85 1.22 -8.66 12.22
CA VAL A 85 2.59 -8.77 12.76
C VAL A 85 2.56 -9.43 14.12
N ARG A 86 1.74 -8.96 15.06
CA ARG A 86 1.68 -9.50 16.42
C ARG A 86 1.22 -10.95 16.47
N GLN A 87 0.12 -11.25 15.78
CA GLN A 87 -0.55 -12.55 15.93
C GLN A 87 0.07 -13.64 15.07
N LEU A 88 0.60 -13.29 13.91
CA LEU A 88 1.06 -14.26 12.94
C LEU A 88 2.57 -14.36 12.84
N LEU A 89 3.29 -13.25 13.00
CA LEU A 89 4.73 -13.26 12.81
C LEU A 89 5.51 -13.33 14.13
N LEU A 90 5.06 -12.64 15.16
CA LEU A 90 5.77 -12.64 16.46
C LEU A 90 5.35 -13.82 17.34
N ALA A 91 4.14 -14.37 17.14
CA ALA A 91 3.65 -15.52 17.91
C ALA A 91 4.05 -16.88 17.31
N GLU A 92 4.65 -16.92 16.10
CA GLU A 92 5.08 -18.19 15.50
C GLU A 92 6.17 -18.89 16.35
N PRO A 93 6.00 -20.19 16.69
CA PRO A 93 7.04 -20.97 17.37
C PRO A 93 8.30 -21.09 16.50
N GLY A 94 9.48 -21.05 17.10
CA GLY A 94 10.74 -21.30 16.40
C GLY A 94 11.62 -20.09 16.14
N SER A 95 11.22 -18.91 16.56
CA SER A 95 12.18 -17.83 16.77
C SER A 95 13.10 -18.27 17.89
N GLY A 96 14.38 -18.51 17.58
CA GLY A 96 15.41 -18.74 18.60
C GLY A 96 15.45 -17.59 19.61
N PRO A 97 16.45 -17.49 20.47
CA PRO A 97 16.55 -16.43 21.48
C PRO A 97 16.66 -15.01 20.90
N ALA A 98 16.87 -14.88 19.59
CA ALA A 98 16.91 -13.59 18.90
C ALA A 98 15.49 -13.08 18.60
N GLN A 99 15.21 -11.84 18.94
CA GLN A 99 13.94 -11.19 18.58
C GLN A 99 13.78 -11.11 17.05
N PRO A 100 12.59 -11.43 16.49
CA PRO A 100 12.33 -11.30 15.08
C PRO A 100 12.49 -9.85 14.57
N ARG A 101 13.13 -9.68 13.43
CA ARG A 101 13.27 -8.41 12.74
C ARG A 101 12.10 -8.26 11.77
N VAL A 102 11.18 -7.36 12.03
CA VAL A 102 10.02 -7.13 11.18
C VAL A 102 10.34 -6.05 10.15
N HIS A 103 10.08 -6.33 8.88
CA HIS A 103 10.25 -5.42 7.77
C HIS A 103 8.90 -5.18 7.12
N LEU A 104 8.53 -3.92 6.92
CA LEU A 104 7.27 -3.53 6.26
C LEU A 104 7.60 -3.02 4.85
N VAL A 105 6.99 -3.60 3.84
CA VAL A 105 7.17 -3.20 2.43
C VAL A 105 5.79 -2.89 1.84
N GLY A 106 5.60 -1.67 1.36
CA GLY A 106 4.32 -1.26 0.80
C GLY A 106 4.46 -0.51 -0.52
N ASN A 107 3.50 -0.73 -1.44
CA ASN A 107 3.40 0.01 -2.69
C ASN A 107 2.21 0.98 -2.63
N SER A 108 2.39 2.20 -3.11
CA SER A 108 1.32 3.21 -3.24
C SER A 108 0.63 3.49 -1.89
N ILE A 109 -0.69 3.30 -1.78
CA ILE A 109 -1.40 3.37 -0.48
C ILE A 109 -0.90 2.33 0.52
N GLY A 110 -0.39 1.19 0.06
CA GLY A 110 0.24 0.18 0.91
C GLY A 110 1.48 0.72 1.62
N ALA A 111 2.21 1.65 1.01
CA ALA A 111 3.31 2.37 1.65
C ALA A 111 2.82 3.29 2.79
N MET A 112 1.69 3.99 2.59
CA MET A 112 1.02 4.75 3.65
C MET A 112 0.56 3.85 4.81
N VAL A 113 0.04 2.67 4.48
CA VAL A 113 -0.35 1.67 5.48
C VAL A 113 0.88 1.15 6.24
N ALA A 114 2.00 0.91 5.54
CA ALA A 114 3.27 0.49 6.17
C ALA A 114 3.78 1.55 7.17
N LEU A 115 3.76 2.83 6.80
CA LEU A 115 4.10 3.94 7.70
C LEU A 115 3.18 3.99 8.92
N THR A 116 1.88 3.85 8.71
CA THR A 116 0.89 3.87 9.80
C THR A 116 1.07 2.68 10.74
N ALA A 117 1.29 1.48 10.19
CA ALA A 117 1.57 0.29 10.98
C ALA A 117 2.89 0.42 11.77
N ALA A 118 3.94 0.96 11.14
CA ALA A 118 5.22 1.22 11.81
C ALA A 118 5.05 2.16 13.01
N ARG A 119 4.27 3.25 12.86
CA ARG A 119 3.94 4.17 13.94
C ARG A 119 3.22 3.47 15.10
N LEU A 120 2.23 2.61 14.78
CA LEU A 120 1.48 1.88 15.81
C LEU A 120 2.37 0.87 16.55
N LEU A 121 3.15 0.08 15.81
CA LEU A 121 4.08 -0.89 16.39
C LEU A 121 5.16 -0.19 17.24
N LEU A 122 5.69 0.94 16.79
CA LEU A 122 6.65 1.72 17.55
C LEU A 122 6.06 2.22 18.88
N ALA A 123 4.82 2.69 18.88
CA ALA A 123 4.12 3.13 20.08
C ALA A 123 3.89 1.98 21.08
N GLU A 124 3.85 0.74 20.63
CA GLU A 124 3.72 -0.47 21.43
C GLU A 124 5.07 -1.06 21.88
N GLY A 125 6.18 -0.42 21.54
CA GLY A 125 7.53 -0.93 21.84
C GLY A 125 7.99 -2.09 20.93
N ILE A 126 7.38 -2.25 19.76
CA ILE A 126 7.70 -3.26 18.75
C ILE A 126 8.17 -2.55 17.46
N PRO A 127 9.31 -1.85 17.48
CA PRO A 127 9.76 -1.11 16.31
C PRO A 127 10.06 -2.08 15.16
N PRO A 128 9.55 -1.83 13.95
CA PRO A 128 10.02 -2.57 12.78
C PRO A 128 11.50 -2.29 12.54
N ALA A 129 12.22 -3.27 11.99
CA ALA A 129 13.63 -3.13 11.65
C ALA A 129 13.83 -2.07 10.55
N GLN A 130 12.89 -1.99 9.62
CA GLN A 130 12.82 -0.93 8.60
C GLN A 130 11.46 -0.91 7.89
N VAL A 131 11.21 0.19 7.17
CA VAL A 131 10.05 0.36 6.29
C VAL A 131 10.54 0.68 4.87
N ILE A 132 10.04 -0.02 3.87
CA ILE A 132 10.34 0.22 2.46
C ILE A 132 9.07 0.71 1.77
N LEU A 133 9.16 1.87 1.15
CA LEU A 133 8.07 2.55 0.47
C LEU A 133 8.34 2.50 -1.04
N ILE A 134 7.46 1.84 -1.78
CA ILE A 134 7.52 1.74 -3.24
C ILE A 134 6.45 2.67 -3.80
N ASP A 135 6.86 3.72 -4.51
CA ASP A 135 5.97 4.72 -5.14
C ASP A 135 4.83 5.13 -4.17
N CYS A 136 5.23 5.66 -3.01
CA CYS A 136 4.34 5.96 -1.90
C CYS A 136 3.32 7.04 -2.27
N ALA A 137 2.05 6.78 -2.00
CA ALA A 137 0.96 7.71 -2.30
C ALA A 137 1.13 9.08 -1.63
N GLN A 138 1.24 10.13 -2.44
CA GLN A 138 1.44 11.52 -1.99
C GLN A 138 0.14 12.23 -1.61
N ARG A 139 -0.99 11.69 -2.06
CA ARG A 139 -2.34 12.13 -1.70
C ARG A 139 -2.58 13.62 -1.99
N GLU A 140 -2.26 14.06 -3.19
CA GLU A 140 -2.43 15.46 -3.61
C GLU A 140 -3.86 15.99 -3.43
N LEU A 141 -4.86 15.11 -3.52
CA LEU A 141 -6.27 15.46 -3.34
C LEU A 141 -6.70 15.55 -1.86
N ASP A 142 -5.82 15.41 -0.87
CA ASP A 142 -6.17 15.60 0.53
C ASP A 142 -6.48 17.09 0.85
N LEU A 143 -7.39 17.31 1.78
CA LEU A 143 -7.77 18.67 2.21
C LEU A 143 -6.61 19.44 2.82
N LYS A 144 -5.66 18.76 3.44
CA LYS A 144 -4.45 19.36 4.02
C LYS A 144 -3.49 19.92 2.97
N ARG A 145 -3.66 19.52 1.71
CA ARG A 145 -2.90 20.02 0.55
C ARG A 145 -3.68 21.00 -0.30
N LEU A 146 -4.85 21.45 0.14
CA LEU A 146 -5.73 22.30 -0.65
C LEU A 146 -5.03 23.60 -1.10
N ASP A 147 -4.18 24.17 -0.23
CA ASP A 147 -3.48 25.44 -0.53
C ASP A 147 -2.42 25.30 -1.61
N THR A 148 -1.92 24.09 -1.87
CA THR A 148 -0.95 23.81 -2.94
C THR A 148 -1.62 23.56 -4.29
N GLN A 149 -2.95 23.36 -4.32
CA GLN A 149 -3.67 23.06 -5.54
C GLN A 149 -4.00 24.32 -6.36
N PRO A 150 -4.09 24.21 -7.70
CA PRO A 150 -4.56 25.29 -8.56
C PRO A 150 -5.94 25.81 -8.13
N TRP A 151 -6.17 27.13 -8.25
CA TRP A 151 -7.43 27.75 -7.80
C TRP A 151 -8.71 27.12 -8.38
N PRO A 152 -8.78 26.64 -9.65
CA PRO A 152 -9.99 26.01 -10.15
C PRO A 152 -10.31 24.69 -9.41
N ALA A 153 -9.27 23.89 -9.09
CA ALA A 153 -9.42 22.65 -8.33
C ALA A 153 -9.94 22.94 -6.91
N ARG A 154 -9.48 24.02 -6.28
CA ARG A 154 -9.95 24.47 -4.95
C ARG A 154 -11.43 24.83 -4.97
N LEU A 155 -11.89 25.55 -6.00
CA LEU A 155 -13.30 25.95 -6.13
C LEU A 155 -14.23 24.77 -6.41
N THR A 156 -13.81 23.82 -7.24
CA THR A 156 -14.63 22.65 -7.60
C THR A 156 -14.62 21.57 -6.52
N ARG A 157 -13.69 21.62 -5.57
CA ARG A 157 -13.52 20.60 -4.53
C ARG A 157 -14.77 20.27 -3.74
N PRO A 158 -15.57 21.24 -3.21
CA PRO A 158 -16.79 20.94 -2.47
C PRO A 158 -17.80 20.15 -3.30
N LEU A 159 -17.92 20.48 -4.59
CA LEU A 159 -18.80 19.77 -5.51
C LEU A 159 -18.32 18.33 -5.74
N VAL A 160 -17.02 18.12 -6.01
CA VAL A 160 -16.45 16.80 -6.16
C VAL A 160 -16.71 15.96 -4.90
N MET A 161 -16.45 16.51 -3.72
CA MET A 161 -16.70 15.83 -2.44
C MET A 161 -18.19 15.49 -2.26
N ALA A 162 -19.10 16.37 -2.64
CA ALA A 162 -20.54 16.11 -2.58
C ALA A 162 -20.94 14.94 -3.49
N VAL A 163 -20.40 14.91 -4.71
CA VAL A 163 -20.65 13.87 -5.71
C VAL A 163 -20.14 12.50 -5.24
N VAL A 164 -18.87 12.41 -4.82
CA VAL A 164 -18.29 11.12 -4.43
C VAL A 164 -18.83 10.55 -3.10
N ARG A 165 -19.57 11.35 -2.34
CA ARG A 165 -20.31 10.88 -1.16
C ARG A 165 -21.59 10.11 -1.52
N GLN A 166 -22.15 10.37 -2.71
CA GLN A 166 -23.42 9.77 -3.13
C GLN A 166 -23.21 8.31 -3.55
N ARG A 167 -23.79 7.36 -2.79
CA ARG A 167 -23.64 5.91 -3.04
C ARG A 167 -24.02 5.49 -4.44
N TRP A 168 -25.16 6.00 -4.95
CA TRP A 168 -25.64 5.60 -6.27
C TRP A 168 -24.71 6.07 -7.39
N LEU A 169 -24.12 7.27 -7.27
CA LEU A 169 -23.13 7.77 -8.23
C LEU A 169 -21.84 6.94 -8.21
N ILE A 170 -21.35 6.65 -7.01
CA ILE A 170 -20.17 5.80 -6.84
C ILE A 170 -20.41 4.39 -7.38
N ASN A 171 -21.58 3.81 -7.15
CA ASN A 171 -21.93 2.52 -7.69
C ASN A 171 -21.91 2.53 -9.23
N SER A 172 -22.52 3.54 -9.85
CA SER A 172 -22.52 3.68 -11.31
C SER A 172 -21.11 3.91 -11.87
N LEU A 173 -20.33 4.77 -11.25
CA LEU A 173 -18.94 5.02 -11.62
C LEU A 173 -18.10 3.74 -11.51
N PHE A 174 -18.22 3.01 -10.40
CA PHE A 174 -17.45 1.80 -10.16
C PHE A 174 -17.74 0.71 -11.20
N GLN A 175 -18.98 0.59 -11.67
CA GLN A 175 -19.31 -0.38 -12.74
C GLN A 175 -18.57 -0.08 -14.06
N VAL A 176 -18.26 1.19 -14.33
CA VAL A 176 -17.45 1.59 -15.49
C VAL A 176 -15.97 1.30 -15.25
N LEU A 177 -15.48 1.60 -14.05
CA LEU A 177 -14.07 1.39 -13.68
C LEU A 177 -13.70 -0.11 -13.54
N ALA A 178 -14.66 -0.94 -13.12
CA ALA A 178 -14.49 -2.38 -12.98
C ALA A 178 -14.67 -3.13 -14.32
N GLN A 179 -14.12 -2.59 -15.40
CA GLN A 179 -14.16 -3.18 -16.73
C GLN A 179 -12.74 -3.50 -17.24
N PRO A 180 -12.55 -4.61 -17.99
CA PRO A 180 -11.23 -4.99 -18.50
C PRO A 180 -10.54 -3.89 -19.31
N ALA A 181 -11.30 -3.17 -20.13
CA ALA A 181 -10.77 -2.07 -20.94
C ALA A 181 -10.23 -0.92 -20.09
N PHE A 182 -10.92 -0.57 -19.01
CA PHE A 182 -10.46 0.47 -18.09
C PHE A 182 -9.20 0.02 -17.34
N VAL A 183 -9.22 -1.21 -16.77
CA VAL A 183 -8.06 -1.77 -16.07
C VAL A 183 -6.83 -1.78 -16.97
N ARG A 184 -6.96 -2.24 -18.22
CA ARG A 184 -5.85 -2.19 -19.21
C ARG A 184 -5.38 -0.77 -19.50
N GLY A 185 -6.29 0.21 -19.55
CA GLY A 185 -5.95 1.62 -19.71
C GLY A 185 -5.12 2.17 -18.55
N VAL A 186 -5.50 1.82 -17.32
CA VAL A 186 -4.74 2.18 -16.11
C VAL A 186 -3.36 1.51 -16.11
N LEU A 187 -3.30 0.21 -16.43
CA LEU A 187 -2.04 -0.53 -16.48
C LEU A 187 -1.06 0.04 -17.52
N LYS A 188 -1.54 0.52 -18.67
CA LYS A 188 -0.67 1.18 -19.66
C LYS A 188 -0.01 2.46 -19.13
N GLN A 189 -0.65 3.14 -18.18
CA GLN A 189 -0.06 4.32 -17.55
C GLN A 189 0.88 3.92 -16.41
N ALA A 190 0.45 2.97 -15.58
CA ALA A 190 1.22 2.52 -14.42
C ALA A 190 2.49 1.74 -14.78
N TYR A 191 2.53 1.13 -15.97
CA TYR A 191 3.61 0.27 -16.47
C TYR A 191 4.12 0.83 -17.81
N PRO A 192 4.88 1.92 -17.83
CA PRO A 192 5.34 2.58 -19.06
C PRO A 192 6.21 1.68 -19.94
N SER A 193 6.96 0.74 -19.37
CA SER A 193 7.72 -0.25 -20.14
C SER A 193 6.84 -1.32 -20.81
N GLY A 194 5.60 -1.47 -20.38
CA GLY A 194 4.67 -2.52 -20.80
C GLY A 194 5.04 -3.93 -20.33
N ARG A 195 6.11 -4.11 -19.57
CA ARG A 195 6.53 -5.42 -19.07
C ARG A 195 5.52 -5.95 -18.07
N ASN A 196 5.35 -7.29 -18.07
CA ASN A 196 4.47 -8.01 -17.13
C ASN A 196 2.98 -7.59 -17.15
N VAL A 197 2.55 -6.77 -18.10
CA VAL A 197 1.13 -6.45 -18.33
C VAL A 197 0.48 -7.60 -19.09
N ASP A 198 0.31 -8.71 -18.43
CA ASP A 198 -0.29 -9.93 -18.94
C ASP A 198 -1.78 -10.08 -18.55
N GLN A 199 -2.42 -11.15 -19.04
CA GLN A 199 -3.81 -11.43 -18.69
C GLN A 199 -3.96 -11.78 -17.21
N GLU A 200 -2.96 -12.40 -16.61
CA GLU A 200 -2.95 -12.73 -15.17
C GLU A 200 -3.04 -11.46 -14.33
N LEU A 201 -2.24 -10.44 -14.62
CA LEU A 201 -2.29 -9.16 -13.91
C LEU A 201 -3.66 -8.49 -14.05
N VAL A 202 -4.22 -8.47 -15.27
CA VAL A 202 -5.57 -7.93 -15.50
C VAL A 202 -6.61 -8.66 -14.63
N ASP A 203 -6.55 -9.98 -14.60
CA ASP A 203 -7.46 -10.81 -13.81
C ASP A 203 -7.28 -10.60 -12.31
N LEU A 204 -6.05 -10.47 -11.82
CA LEU A 204 -5.73 -10.19 -10.42
C LEU A 204 -6.34 -8.88 -9.93
N LEU A 205 -6.41 -7.87 -10.78
CA LEU A 205 -7.02 -6.58 -10.46
C LEU A 205 -8.54 -6.58 -10.64
N LEU A 206 -9.02 -7.26 -11.68
CA LEU A 206 -10.43 -7.24 -12.06
C LEU A 206 -11.30 -8.13 -11.16
N ARG A 207 -10.88 -9.37 -10.88
CA ARG A 207 -11.70 -10.33 -10.11
C ARG A 207 -12.12 -9.81 -8.73
N PRO A 208 -11.26 -9.19 -7.91
CA PRO A 208 -11.67 -8.63 -6.63
C PRO A 208 -12.68 -7.48 -6.77
N SER A 209 -12.59 -6.69 -7.84
CA SER A 209 -13.51 -5.58 -8.09
C SER A 209 -14.92 -6.04 -8.43
N GLN A 210 -15.09 -7.27 -8.91
CA GLN A 210 -16.39 -7.88 -9.24
C GLN A 210 -17.07 -8.57 -8.04
N GLN A 211 -16.38 -8.65 -6.90
CA GLN A 211 -16.94 -9.27 -5.70
C GLN A 211 -17.95 -8.36 -4.98
N PRO A 212 -18.94 -8.94 -4.28
CA PRO A 212 -19.86 -8.17 -3.45
C PRO A 212 -19.11 -7.28 -2.46
N GLY A 213 -19.53 -6.03 -2.33
CA GLY A 213 -18.92 -5.06 -1.42
C GLY A 213 -17.72 -4.30 -1.97
N ALA A 214 -17.18 -4.64 -3.15
CA ALA A 214 -16.04 -3.93 -3.73
C ALA A 214 -16.31 -2.43 -3.93
N THR A 215 -17.53 -2.05 -4.27
CA THR A 215 -17.95 -0.64 -4.38
C THR A 215 -17.88 0.08 -3.04
N GLU A 216 -18.06 -0.61 -1.92
CA GLU A 216 -18.00 0.00 -0.59
C GLU A 216 -16.57 0.40 -0.22
N SER A 217 -15.57 -0.44 -0.52
CA SER A 217 -14.17 -0.07 -0.32
C SER A 217 -13.75 1.06 -1.25
N PHE A 218 -14.19 1.03 -2.51
CA PHE A 218 -13.96 2.12 -3.45
C PHE A 218 -14.57 3.44 -2.93
N ARG A 219 -15.82 3.42 -2.46
CA ARG A 219 -16.46 4.59 -1.85
C ARG A 219 -15.66 5.11 -0.65
N GLY A 220 -15.23 4.24 0.23
CA GLY A 220 -14.39 4.60 1.37
C GLY A 220 -13.10 5.28 0.92
N PHE A 221 -12.41 4.68 -0.05
CA PHE A 221 -11.15 5.19 -0.56
C PHE A 221 -11.26 6.57 -1.23
N VAL A 222 -12.20 6.76 -2.15
CA VAL A 222 -12.36 8.06 -2.84
C VAL A 222 -12.83 9.19 -1.92
N ASN A 223 -13.22 8.87 -0.69
CA ASN A 223 -13.60 9.82 0.35
C ASN A 223 -12.51 10.05 1.42
N LEU A 224 -11.29 9.56 1.22
CA LEU A 224 -10.14 9.82 2.10
C LEU A 224 -9.60 11.25 1.89
N PHE A 225 -10.39 12.27 2.22
CA PHE A 225 -10.02 13.67 1.99
C PHE A 225 -9.31 14.35 3.15
N ASN A 226 -9.23 13.70 4.32
CA ASN A 226 -8.57 14.23 5.51
C ASN A 226 -8.03 13.06 6.34
N ASP A 227 -7.03 12.40 5.80
CA ASP A 227 -6.35 11.29 6.46
C ASP A 227 -4.84 11.58 6.54
N TRP A 228 -4.03 10.64 7.00
CA TRP A 228 -2.58 10.81 7.10
C TRP A 228 -1.94 11.17 5.75
N LEU A 229 -0.98 12.09 5.82
CA LEU A 229 0.00 12.33 4.76
C LEU A 229 1.34 11.71 5.15
N ALA A 230 2.13 11.27 4.16
CA ALA A 230 3.41 10.61 4.41
C ALA A 230 4.36 11.46 5.28
N PRO A 231 4.54 12.77 5.05
CA PRO A 231 5.39 13.60 5.91
C PRO A 231 4.99 13.57 7.38
N GLN A 232 3.69 13.59 7.68
CA GLN A 232 3.19 13.57 9.06
C GLN A 232 3.53 12.25 9.79
N LEU A 233 3.59 11.14 9.07
CA LEU A 233 3.98 9.84 9.60
C LEU A 233 5.50 9.73 9.72
N LEU A 234 6.25 10.18 8.70
CA LEU A 234 7.70 10.18 8.68
C LEU A 234 8.31 10.98 9.84
N GLU A 235 7.71 12.11 10.21
CA GLU A 235 8.12 12.91 11.38
C GLU A 235 8.07 12.12 12.69
N GLN A 236 7.17 11.16 12.81
CA GLN A 236 6.96 10.35 14.01
C GLN A 236 7.85 9.11 14.06
N LEU A 237 8.47 8.72 12.93
CA LEU A 237 9.27 7.50 12.86
C LEU A 237 10.72 7.74 13.27
N ARG A 238 11.28 6.74 13.96
CA ARG A 238 12.70 6.67 14.35
C ARG A 238 13.38 5.40 13.83
N VAL A 239 12.66 4.66 12.96
CA VAL A 239 13.16 3.47 12.29
C VAL A 239 13.63 3.81 10.88
N PRO A 240 14.58 3.05 10.31
CA PRO A 240 15.05 3.25 8.94
C PRO A 240 13.89 3.17 7.93
N VAL A 241 13.83 4.15 7.04
CA VAL A 241 12.91 4.17 5.89
C VAL A 241 13.74 4.20 4.60
N ARG A 242 13.33 3.43 3.60
CA ARG A 242 13.90 3.46 2.25
C ARG A 242 12.81 3.69 1.22
N LEU A 243 13.14 4.46 0.20
CA LEU A 243 12.24 4.80 -0.89
C LEU A 243 12.72 4.14 -2.17
N LEU A 244 11.81 3.44 -2.85
CA LEU A 244 12.01 2.92 -4.20
C LEU A 244 11.00 3.59 -5.12
N TRP A 245 11.46 4.15 -6.24
CA TRP A 245 10.61 4.97 -7.07
C TRP A 245 10.82 4.71 -8.54
N GLY A 246 9.71 4.52 -9.29
CA GLY A 246 9.75 4.53 -10.74
C GLY A 246 9.86 5.97 -11.26
N ALA A 247 10.89 6.25 -12.07
CA ALA A 247 11.13 7.60 -12.59
C ALA A 247 9.99 8.12 -13.48
N GLN A 248 9.18 7.22 -14.03
CA GLN A 248 8.06 7.52 -14.92
C GLN A 248 6.71 7.26 -14.27
N ASP A 249 6.63 7.31 -12.93
CA ASP A 249 5.36 7.21 -12.21
C ASP A 249 4.45 8.40 -12.61
N PRO A 250 3.28 8.13 -13.21
CA PRO A 250 2.39 9.19 -13.70
C PRO A 250 1.57 9.86 -12.58
N TRP A 251 1.55 9.27 -11.38
CA TRP A 251 0.66 9.70 -10.29
C TRP A 251 1.38 10.27 -9.09
N GLU A 252 2.59 9.76 -8.81
CA GLU A 252 3.36 10.14 -7.62
C GLU A 252 4.70 10.75 -8.04
N PRO A 253 4.75 12.08 -8.27
CA PRO A 253 5.95 12.77 -8.73
C PRO A 253 7.20 12.50 -7.89
N LEU A 254 8.31 12.17 -8.54
CA LEU A 254 9.59 11.86 -7.91
C LEU A 254 10.12 13.01 -7.06
N GLU A 255 9.86 14.24 -7.48
CA GLU A 255 10.32 15.45 -6.79
C GLU A 255 9.80 15.53 -5.33
N GLU A 256 8.63 14.99 -5.07
CA GLU A 256 8.10 14.94 -3.70
C GLU A 256 8.87 13.92 -2.86
N ALA A 257 9.21 12.76 -3.40
CA ALA A 257 10.04 11.76 -2.71
C ALA A 257 11.44 12.32 -2.39
N GLN A 258 12.03 13.09 -3.31
CA GLN A 258 13.30 13.78 -3.10
C GLN A 258 13.20 14.82 -1.99
N ARG A 259 12.09 15.58 -1.93
CA ARG A 259 11.83 16.52 -0.82
C ARG A 259 11.70 15.78 0.52
N TRP A 260 11.02 14.64 0.54
CA TRP A 260 10.92 13.84 1.76
C TRP A 260 12.27 13.34 2.24
N GLN A 261 13.13 12.86 1.31
CA GLN A 261 14.47 12.41 1.65
C GLN A 261 15.30 13.52 2.29
N GLN A 262 15.18 14.75 1.79
CA GLN A 262 15.91 15.90 2.35
C GLN A 262 15.34 16.34 3.72
N ALA A 263 14.04 16.20 3.92
CA ALA A 263 13.35 16.72 5.11
C ALA A 263 13.32 15.74 6.30
N HIS A 264 13.41 14.44 6.07
CA HIS A 264 13.21 13.43 7.11
C HIS A 264 14.45 12.54 7.32
N ALA A 265 15.10 12.69 8.46
CA ALA A 265 16.33 11.96 8.80
C ALA A 265 16.14 10.42 8.90
N CYS A 266 14.91 9.94 9.06
CA CYS A 266 14.61 8.50 9.03
C CYS A 266 14.77 7.89 7.63
N ILE A 267 14.71 8.68 6.56
CA ILE A 267 14.89 8.22 5.18
C ILE A 267 16.39 8.08 4.90
N GLN A 268 16.84 6.85 4.80
CA GLN A 268 18.25 6.53 4.60
C GLN A 268 18.66 6.51 3.12
N GLU A 269 17.72 6.16 2.25
CA GLU A 269 18.01 5.94 0.84
C GLU A 269 16.78 6.20 -0.02
N LEU A 270 16.98 6.78 -1.19
CA LEU A 270 16.01 6.85 -2.30
C LEU A 270 16.69 6.24 -3.54
N THR A 271 16.15 5.12 -4.01
CA THR A 271 16.57 4.50 -5.26
C THR A 271 15.52 4.79 -6.34
N VAL A 272 15.98 5.35 -7.44
CA VAL A 272 15.16 5.70 -8.61
C VAL A 272 15.40 4.69 -9.72
N LEU A 273 14.34 4.14 -10.31
CA LEU A 273 14.40 3.17 -11.38
C LEU A 273 13.94 3.80 -12.69
N GLU A 274 14.90 4.04 -13.57
CA GLU A 274 14.64 4.63 -14.87
C GLU A 274 13.81 3.70 -15.76
N GLY A 275 12.86 4.29 -16.49
CA GLY A 275 12.00 3.56 -17.42
C GLY A 275 10.86 2.78 -16.75
N LEU A 276 10.70 2.86 -15.42
CA LEU A 276 9.65 2.19 -14.67
C LEU A 276 8.63 3.19 -14.11
N GLY A 277 7.40 2.70 -13.93
CA GLY A 277 6.28 3.48 -13.45
C GLY A 277 5.90 3.17 -12.00
N HIS A 278 4.58 3.23 -11.73
CA HIS A 278 4.00 3.18 -10.39
C HIS A 278 4.14 1.82 -9.66
N CYS A 279 4.39 0.76 -10.39
CA CYS A 279 4.45 -0.58 -9.81
C CYS A 279 5.76 -1.31 -10.18
N PRO A 280 6.95 -0.73 -9.92
CA PRO A 280 8.22 -1.26 -10.37
C PRO A 280 8.49 -2.67 -9.85
N HIS A 281 7.93 -3.03 -8.70
CA HIS A 281 8.07 -4.35 -8.06
C HIS A 281 7.44 -5.49 -8.88
N ASP A 282 6.39 -5.20 -9.66
CA ASP A 282 5.76 -6.15 -10.59
C ASP A 282 6.19 -5.89 -12.03
N GLU A 283 6.45 -4.64 -12.40
CA GLU A 283 6.87 -4.24 -13.75
C GLU A 283 8.28 -4.78 -14.10
N SER A 284 9.21 -4.72 -13.15
CA SER A 284 10.61 -5.17 -13.34
C SER A 284 11.16 -5.85 -12.07
N PRO A 285 10.63 -7.02 -11.72
CA PRO A 285 11.06 -7.76 -10.53
C PRO A 285 12.54 -8.13 -10.56
N GLU A 286 13.13 -8.29 -11.75
CA GLU A 286 14.56 -8.56 -11.94
C GLU A 286 15.46 -7.40 -11.46
N GLN A 287 14.96 -6.17 -11.47
CA GLN A 287 15.65 -5.01 -10.89
C GLN A 287 15.30 -4.82 -9.41
N VAL A 288 14.03 -5.00 -9.05
CA VAL A 288 13.53 -4.68 -7.70
C VAL A 288 13.90 -5.77 -6.68
N ASN A 289 13.80 -7.05 -7.03
CA ASN A 289 14.07 -8.13 -6.06
C ASN A 289 15.51 -8.09 -5.50
N PRO A 290 16.57 -7.86 -6.31
CA PRO A 290 17.91 -7.69 -5.77
C PRO A 290 18.04 -6.51 -4.79
N ILE A 291 17.35 -5.38 -5.07
CA ILE A 291 17.34 -4.20 -4.18
C ILE A 291 16.66 -4.55 -2.86
N LEU A 292 15.47 -5.20 -2.92
CA LEU A 292 14.78 -5.64 -1.71
C LEU A 292 15.62 -6.61 -0.89
N LEU A 293 16.23 -7.63 -1.50
CA LEU A 293 17.11 -8.57 -0.82
C LEU A 293 18.30 -7.88 -0.17
N HIS A 294 18.92 -6.93 -0.87
CA HIS A 294 20.02 -6.13 -0.33
C HIS A 294 19.57 -5.29 0.87
N TRP A 295 18.51 -4.53 0.74
CA TRP A 295 18.01 -3.67 1.81
C TRP A 295 17.53 -4.45 3.04
N LEU A 296 16.93 -5.60 2.82
CA LEU A 296 16.49 -6.51 3.88
C LEU A 296 17.64 -7.31 4.50
N GLN A 297 18.86 -7.15 3.95
CA GLN A 297 20.05 -7.91 4.35
C GLN A 297 19.83 -9.44 4.25
N LEU A 298 19.07 -9.84 3.25
CA LEU A 298 18.76 -11.24 2.94
C LEU A 298 19.73 -11.75 1.86
N GLY A 299 20.19 -12.99 2.00
CA GLY A 299 21.09 -13.63 0.99
C GLY A 299 22.59 -13.40 1.16
N TRP A 300 23.03 -12.67 2.20
CA TRP A 300 24.45 -12.43 2.50
C TRP A 300 24.97 -13.29 3.67
N ARG A 301 24.34 -14.44 3.95
CA ARG A 301 24.76 -15.38 4.99
C ARG A 301 25.31 -16.65 4.39
#